data_293b5d2da2cb6e3db4260d247d973209
#
_entry.id   293b5d2da2cb6e3db4260d247d973209
#
_cell.length_a   1.000
_cell.length_b   1.000
_cell.length_c   1.000
_cell.angle_alpha   90.00
_cell.angle_beta   90.00
_cell.angle_gamma   90.00
#
_symmetry.space_group_name_H-M   'P 1'
#
loop_
_entity.id
_entity.type
_entity.pdbx_description
1 polymer ?
#
loop_
_entity_poly.entity_id
_entity_poly.type
_entity_poly.pdbx_seq_one_letter_code
_entity_poly.pdbx_strand_id
1 'polypeptide(L)'
;MNMNRNQKFLAASVICGLALAGMAVAANRVTIVSEGASASLWRPDPAVPPMAAAYPSKIVDKSEDVCIGIGYLLKEDGTTSDYSLLTSWGSKGEQGAPADGRLDPFAQNAVAVVSRWRFVPLDGGKRSALKPLYTAATFAFSNNPAADLEALRGHCTIADLPAFVAKAQADAYKKGNLNKGQMERNRMQNPPVIPLKN
;
A
#
# COMPACT_ATOMS: atom_id res chain seq x y z
N MET A 1 -81.54 41.13 -9.84
CA MET A 1 -81.06 41.18 -8.46
C MET A 1 -79.69 40.46 -8.45
N ASN A 2 -78.71 41.23 -8.54
CA ASN A 2 -77.42 41.32 -7.90
C ASN A 2 -76.97 40.12 -7.04
N MET A 3 -75.88 39.48 -7.32
CA MET A 3 -74.71 39.70 -6.49
C MET A 3 -73.49 38.94 -7.01
N ASN A 4 -72.52 39.74 -7.39
CA ASN A 4 -71.12 39.38 -7.61
C ASN A 4 -70.47 38.85 -6.34
N ARG A 5 -69.68 37.78 -6.42
CA ARG A 5 -68.61 37.54 -5.41
C ARG A 5 -67.38 36.89 -6.00
N ASN A 6 -66.47 37.75 -6.26
CA ASN A 6 -65.07 37.36 -6.60
C ASN A 6 -64.45 36.56 -5.44
N GLN A 7 -64.08 35.32 -5.67
CA GLN A 7 -63.14 34.60 -4.81
C GLN A 7 -61.79 34.53 -5.49
N LYS A 8 -60.87 35.31 -4.98
CA LYS A 8 -59.44 35.25 -5.31
C LYS A 8 -58.82 34.01 -4.64
N PHE A 9 -58.47 33.01 -5.44
CA PHE A 9 -57.63 31.91 -4.94
C PHE A 9 -56.19 32.37 -4.89
N LEU A 10 -55.67 32.56 -3.69
CA LEU A 10 -54.27 32.70 -3.41
C LEU A 10 -53.61 31.30 -3.50
N ALA A 11 -52.88 31.05 -4.59
CA ALA A 11 -52.02 29.88 -4.71
C ALA A 11 -50.75 30.09 -3.88
N ALA A 12 -50.68 29.46 -2.73
CA ALA A 12 -49.48 29.40 -1.91
C ALA A 12 -48.56 28.35 -2.54
N SER A 13 -47.55 28.78 -3.30
CA SER A 13 -46.48 27.92 -3.76
C SER A 13 -45.54 27.58 -2.63
N VAL A 14 -45.65 26.36 -2.11
CA VAL A 14 -44.66 25.78 -1.19
C VAL A 14 -43.48 25.31 -2.00
N ILE A 15 -42.40 26.10 -2.05
CA ILE A 15 -41.12 25.69 -2.57
C ILE A 15 -40.46 24.78 -1.54
N CYS A 16 -40.61 23.48 -1.76
CA CYS A 16 -39.90 22.47 -0.97
C CYS A 16 -38.44 22.43 -1.46
N GLY A 17 -37.58 23.21 -0.80
CA GLY A 17 -36.16 23.22 -1.04
C GLY A 17 -35.54 21.89 -0.57
N LEU A 18 -35.31 20.95 -1.51
CA LEU A 18 -34.48 19.78 -1.25
C LEU A 18 -33.04 20.25 -1.06
N ALA A 19 -32.63 20.42 0.21
CA ALA A 19 -31.23 20.52 0.59
C ALA A 19 -30.56 19.16 0.29
N LEU A 20 -29.94 19.05 -0.86
CA LEU A 20 -28.98 17.98 -1.15
C LEU A 20 -27.78 18.19 -0.22
N ALA A 21 -27.87 17.61 0.99
CA ALA A 21 -26.71 17.44 1.84
C ALA A 21 -25.73 16.51 1.09
N GLY A 22 -24.81 17.11 0.35
CA GLY A 22 -23.69 16.40 -0.25
C GLY A 22 -22.91 15.73 0.88
N MET A 23 -23.09 14.43 1.05
CA MET A 23 -22.20 13.63 1.87
C MET A 23 -20.82 13.71 1.19
N ALA A 24 -19.97 14.59 1.69
CA ALA A 24 -18.55 14.57 1.38
C ALA A 24 -18.03 13.23 1.91
N VAL A 25 -17.92 12.24 1.04
CA VAL A 25 -17.17 11.02 1.32
C VAL A 25 -15.75 11.49 1.54
N ALA A 26 -15.31 11.57 2.79
CA ALA A 26 -13.92 11.83 3.13
C ALA A 26 -13.13 10.68 2.53
N ALA A 27 -12.47 10.94 1.40
CA ALA A 27 -11.57 9.98 0.78
C ALA A 27 -10.52 9.62 1.84
N ASN A 28 -10.51 8.37 2.30
CA ASN A 28 -9.50 7.83 3.20
C ASN A 28 -8.16 7.87 2.46
N ARG A 29 -7.45 8.98 2.60
CA ARG A 29 -6.11 9.12 2.00
C ARG A 29 -5.16 8.20 2.73
N VAL A 30 -4.63 7.21 2.03
CA VAL A 30 -3.55 6.37 2.53
C VAL A 30 -2.30 7.23 2.67
N THR A 31 -1.70 7.22 3.85
CA THR A 31 -0.41 7.88 4.09
C THR A 31 0.71 6.93 3.66
N ILE A 32 1.67 7.42 2.89
CA ILE A 32 2.84 6.65 2.49
C ILE A 32 3.99 7.03 3.43
N VAL A 33 4.60 6.03 4.08
CA VAL A 33 5.71 6.22 5.01
C VAL A 33 6.85 5.25 4.68
N SER A 34 8.08 5.67 4.87
CA SER A 34 9.26 4.82 4.66
C SER A 34 9.28 3.62 5.61
N GLU A 35 10.03 2.59 5.24
CA GLU A 35 10.24 1.39 6.05
C GLU A 35 10.67 1.75 7.47
N GLY A 36 10.05 1.13 8.47
CA GLY A 36 10.31 1.40 9.88
C GLY A 36 9.58 2.62 10.46
N ALA A 37 9.15 3.61 9.65
CA ALA A 37 8.48 4.80 10.17
C ALA A 37 7.10 4.51 10.80
N SER A 38 6.45 3.42 10.42
CA SER A 38 5.23 2.94 11.05
C SER A 38 5.40 2.58 12.53
N ALA A 39 6.62 2.31 12.98
CA ALA A 39 6.94 1.95 14.37
C ALA A 39 6.63 3.07 15.39
N SER A 40 6.44 4.31 14.95
CA SER A 40 5.96 5.40 15.81
C SER A 40 4.47 5.30 16.17
N LEU A 41 3.69 4.52 15.43
CA LEU A 41 2.24 4.37 15.60
C LEU A 41 1.82 2.93 15.90
N TRP A 42 2.57 1.96 15.36
CA TRP A 42 2.24 0.54 15.38
C TRP A 42 3.41 -0.29 15.91
N ARG A 43 3.09 -1.37 16.59
CA ARG A 43 4.06 -2.41 16.95
C ARG A 43 3.54 -3.78 16.49
N PRO A 44 4.43 -4.76 16.26
CA PRO A 44 4.00 -6.13 16.04
C PRO A 44 3.09 -6.60 17.18
N ASP A 45 2.06 -7.36 16.84
CA ASP A 45 1.20 -7.98 17.83
C ASP A 45 2.00 -9.06 18.58
N PRO A 46 2.18 -8.95 19.91
CA PRO A 46 2.93 -9.94 20.68
C PRO A 46 2.28 -11.34 20.68
N ALA A 47 0.98 -11.43 20.40
CA ALA A 47 0.28 -12.71 20.26
C ALA A 47 0.58 -13.40 18.91
N VAL A 48 1.05 -12.65 17.91
CA VAL A 48 1.39 -13.15 16.58
C VAL A 48 2.75 -12.59 16.17
N PRO A 49 3.85 -13.08 16.75
CA PRO A 49 5.17 -12.54 16.46
C PRO A 49 5.50 -12.68 14.97
N PRO A 50 6.15 -11.65 14.36
CA PRO A 50 6.51 -11.71 12.97
C PRO A 50 7.50 -12.85 12.71
N MET A 51 7.21 -13.63 11.66
CA MET A 51 8.11 -14.69 11.20
C MET A 51 9.12 -14.11 10.22
N ALA A 52 10.34 -14.63 10.25
CA ALA A 52 11.32 -14.37 9.21
C ALA A 52 10.97 -15.14 7.93
N ALA A 53 11.29 -14.55 6.78
CA ALA A 53 11.15 -15.27 5.50
C ALA A 53 12.32 -16.26 5.37
N ALA A 54 11.99 -17.54 5.21
CA ALA A 54 12.97 -18.58 4.95
C ALA A 54 13.36 -18.59 3.46
N TYR A 55 14.54 -19.10 3.15
CA TYR A 55 14.95 -19.33 1.76
C TYR A 55 13.95 -20.29 1.07
N PRO A 56 13.44 -20.00 -0.15
CA PRO A 56 12.41 -20.82 -0.77
C PRO A 56 12.88 -22.25 -1.03
N SER A 57 12.15 -23.24 -0.53
CA SER A 57 12.53 -24.66 -0.58
C SER A 57 12.60 -25.23 -2.00
N LYS A 58 11.84 -24.65 -2.93
CA LYS A 58 11.79 -25.09 -4.35
C LYS A 58 13.00 -24.66 -5.17
N ILE A 59 13.86 -23.76 -4.67
CA ILE A 59 15.06 -23.33 -5.34
C ILE A 59 16.12 -24.40 -5.18
N VAL A 60 16.56 -24.98 -6.31
CA VAL A 60 17.55 -26.05 -6.35
C VAL A 60 18.95 -25.50 -6.08
N ASP A 61 19.33 -24.44 -6.78
CA ASP A 61 20.59 -23.73 -6.55
C ASP A 61 20.44 -22.67 -5.45
N LYS A 62 20.90 -23.03 -4.28
CA LYS A 62 20.81 -22.20 -3.08
C LYS A 62 22.03 -21.28 -2.87
N SER A 63 22.87 -21.08 -3.88
CA SER A 63 24.07 -20.27 -3.77
C SER A 63 23.85 -18.78 -4.09
N GLU A 64 22.62 -18.38 -4.42
CA GLU A 64 22.30 -16.99 -4.71
C GLU A 64 21.87 -16.24 -3.45
N ASP A 65 22.54 -15.14 -3.15
CA ASP A 65 22.08 -14.18 -2.18
C ASP A 65 21.07 -13.24 -2.83
N VAL A 66 19.93 -13.02 -2.18
CA VAL A 66 18.80 -12.25 -2.73
C VAL A 66 18.27 -11.28 -1.73
N CYS A 67 17.90 -10.08 -2.17
CA CYS A 67 17.00 -9.23 -1.39
C CYS A 67 15.73 -8.88 -2.16
N ILE A 68 14.64 -8.67 -1.42
CA ILE A 68 13.32 -8.33 -1.93
C ILE A 68 12.73 -7.22 -1.07
N GLY A 69 12.32 -6.12 -1.69
CA GLY A 69 11.54 -5.05 -1.05
C GLY A 69 10.06 -5.17 -1.42
N ILE A 70 9.20 -5.40 -0.44
CA ILE A 70 7.74 -5.51 -0.59
C ILE A 70 7.06 -4.28 0.00
N GLY A 71 6.25 -3.59 -0.83
CA GLY A 71 5.30 -2.61 -0.35
C GLY A 71 4.01 -3.26 0.11
N TYR A 72 3.39 -2.76 1.15
CA TYR A 72 2.11 -3.25 1.67
C TYR A 72 1.29 -2.17 2.35
N LEU A 73 -0.03 -2.35 2.34
CA LEU A 73 -0.96 -1.55 3.10
C LEU A 73 -1.12 -2.13 4.50
N LEU A 74 -0.87 -1.34 5.54
CA LEU A 74 -1.26 -1.63 6.91
C LEU A 74 -2.61 -0.99 7.17
N LYS A 75 -3.63 -1.83 7.41
CA LYS A 75 -5.00 -1.41 7.62
C LYS A 75 -5.26 -0.99 9.07
N GLU A 76 -6.37 -0.30 9.29
CA GLU A 76 -6.81 0.17 10.62
C GLU A 76 -7.02 -0.97 11.62
N ASP A 77 -7.31 -2.18 11.15
CA ASP A 77 -7.46 -3.37 11.99
C ASP A 77 -6.13 -4.04 12.36
N GLY A 78 -5.01 -3.51 11.86
CA GLY A 78 -3.67 -4.05 12.08
C GLY A 78 -3.30 -5.22 11.17
N THR A 79 -4.14 -5.55 10.18
CA THR A 79 -3.82 -6.54 9.14
C THR A 79 -3.13 -5.86 7.96
N THR A 80 -2.49 -6.67 7.11
CA THR A 80 -1.79 -6.20 5.91
C THR A 80 -2.52 -6.65 4.64
N SER A 81 -2.40 -5.86 3.56
CA SER A 81 -2.97 -6.14 2.24
C SER A 81 -2.21 -5.39 1.13
N ASP A 82 -2.66 -5.49 -0.11
CA ASP A 82 -2.19 -4.71 -1.26
C ASP A 82 -0.67 -4.75 -1.44
N TYR A 83 -0.16 -5.98 -1.59
CA TYR A 83 1.28 -6.24 -1.69
C TYR A 83 1.80 -5.88 -3.08
N SER A 84 2.98 -5.26 -3.13
CA SER A 84 3.67 -4.88 -4.36
C SER A 84 5.15 -5.22 -4.25
N LEU A 85 5.73 -5.80 -5.28
CA LEU A 85 7.18 -5.89 -5.40
C LEU A 85 7.72 -4.50 -5.78
N LEU A 86 8.49 -3.90 -4.89
CA LEU A 86 9.08 -2.57 -5.11
C LEU A 86 10.45 -2.65 -5.73
N THR A 87 11.27 -3.55 -5.22
CA THR A 87 12.66 -3.75 -5.65
C THR A 87 13.08 -5.18 -5.40
N SER A 88 14.03 -5.65 -6.19
CA SER A 88 14.68 -6.95 -6.02
C SER A 88 16.11 -6.88 -6.50
N TRP A 89 16.96 -7.67 -5.89
CA TRP A 89 18.36 -7.83 -6.26
C TRP A 89 18.81 -9.28 -5.99
N GLY A 90 19.68 -9.80 -6.82
CA GLY A 90 20.28 -11.11 -6.63
C GLY A 90 21.76 -11.09 -7.03
N SER A 91 22.60 -11.80 -6.29
CA SER A 91 24.06 -11.83 -6.49
C SER A 91 24.49 -12.41 -7.84
N LYS A 92 23.60 -13.13 -8.53
CA LYS A 92 23.85 -13.73 -9.86
C LYS A 92 23.31 -12.93 -11.03
N GLY A 93 22.86 -11.70 -10.82
CA GLY A 93 22.25 -10.88 -11.85
C GLY A 93 22.41 -9.39 -11.62
N GLU A 94 21.97 -8.60 -12.61
CA GLU A 94 21.99 -7.15 -12.54
C GLU A 94 20.91 -6.62 -11.60
N GLN A 95 21.11 -5.38 -11.08
CA GLN A 95 20.12 -4.69 -10.27
C GLN A 95 18.79 -4.52 -11.01
N GLY A 96 17.70 -4.86 -10.34
CA GLY A 96 16.34 -4.76 -10.84
C GLY A 96 15.66 -6.12 -10.88
N ALA A 97 14.32 -6.13 -11.02
CA ALA A 97 13.58 -7.38 -11.19
C ALA A 97 14.06 -8.05 -12.50
N PRO A 98 14.70 -9.22 -12.43
CA PRO A 98 15.10 -9.90 -13.63
C PRO A 98 13.86 -10.31 -14.42
N ALA A 99 13.90 -10.08 -15.74
CA ALA A 99 12.79 -10.39 -16.64
C ALA A 99 12.48 -11.90 -16.74
N ASP A 100 13.38 -12.76 -16.23
CA ASP A 100 13.26 -14.22 -16.25
C ASP A 100 12.42 -14.80 -15.10
N GLY A 101 11.93 -13.96 -14.18
CA GLY A 101 11.11 -14.41 -13.06
C GLY A 101 11.84 -15.25 -12.00
N ARG A 102 13.16 -15.40 -12.08
CA ARG A 102 13.93 -16.25 -11.15
C ARG A 102 13.85 -15.81 -9.69
N LEU A 103 13.55 -14.53 -9.43
CA LEU A 103 13.36 -14.00 -8.08
C LEU A 103 11.89 -14.06 -7.59
N ASP A 104 10.94 -14.48 -8.43
CA ASP A 104 9.52 -14.57 -8.06
C ASP A 104 9.26 -15.48 -6.85
N PRO A 105 9.91 -16.64 -6.69
CA PRO A 105 9.72 -17.47 -5.49
C PRO A 105 10.11 -16.75 -4.20
N PHE A 106 11.11 -15.88 -4.23
CA PHE A 106 11.52 -15.06 -3.08
C PHE A 106 10.49 -13.97 -2.77
N ALA A 107 9.99 -13.29 -3.81
CA ALA A 107 8.93 -12.30 -3.67
C ALA A 107 7.64 -12.92 -3.13
N GLN A 108 7.22 -14.08 -3.65
CA GLN A 108 6.05 -14.81 -3.16
C GLN A 108 6.22 -15.22 -1.69
N ASN A 109 7.41 -15.68 -1.30
CA ASN A 109 7.68 -16.03 0.09
C ASN A 109 7.64 -14.80 1.01
N ALA A 110 8.24 -13.69 0.60
CA ALA A 110 8.18 -12.42 1.33
C ALA A 110 6.73 -11.96 1.53
N VAL A 111 5.91 -11.98 0.47
CA VAL A 111 4.47 -11.65 0.55
C VAL A 111 3.73 -12.61 1.50
N ALA A 112 4.01 -13.92 1.42
CA ALA A 112 3.38 -14.91 2.31
C ALA A 112 3.70 -14.65 3.79
N VAL A 113 4.89 -14.13 4.10
CA VAL A 113 5.28 -13.73 5.46
C VAL A 113 4.57 -12.45 5.88
N VAL A 114 4.63 -11.38 5.06
CA VAL A 114 3.99 -10.09 5.36
C VAL A 114 2.48 -10.26 5.55
N SER A 115 1.82 -11.11 4.79
CA SER A 115 0.38 -11.35 4.88
C SER A 115 -0.08 -11.92 6.22
N ARG A 116 0.83 -12.54 6.97
CA ARG A 116 0.57 -13.08 8.30
C ARG A 116 0.86 -12.11 9.43
N TRP A 117 1.58 -11.01 9.14
CA TRP A 117 1.89 -10.01 10.17
C TRP A 117 0.62 -9.40 10.74
N ARG A 118 0.67 -9.13 12.01
CA ARG A 118 -0.38 -8.43 12.76
C ARG A 118 0.27 -7.33 13.56
N PHE A 119 -0.42 -6.20 13.60
CA PHE A 119 0.05 -5.02 14.31
C PHE A 119 -1.00 -4.53 15.29
N VAL A 120 -0.54 -3.94 16.38
CA VAL A 120 -1.39 -3.27 17.37
C VAL A 120 -0.91 -1.84 17.57
N PRO A 121 -1.81 -0.89 17.88
CA PRO A 121 -1.41 0.49 18.19
C PRO A 121 -0.46 0.54 19.37
N LEU A 122 0.52 1.45 19.34
CA LEU A 122 1.51 1.62 20.41
C LEU A 122 0.88 1.99 21.75
N ASP A 123 -0.09 2.91 21.77
CA ASP A 123 -0.61 3.53 23.00
C ASP A 123 -1.96 2.95 23.44
N GLY A 124 -2.31 1.72 23.05
CA GLY A 124 -3.64 1.17 23.34
C GLY A 124 -4.76 1.99 22.70
N GLY A 125 -4.42 2.91 21.79
CA GLY A 125 -5.32 3.80 21.09
C GLY A 125 -6.40 3.02 20.35
N LYS A 126 -7.58 3.64 20.22
CA LYS A 126 -8.69 3.06 19.45
C LYS A 126 -8.19 2.87 18.01
N ARG A 127 -8.19 1.64 17.52
CA ARG A 127 -7.80 1.28 16.13
C ARG A 127 -8.52 2.16 15.10
N SER A 128 -9.77 2.55 15.37
CA SER A 128 -10.56 3.42 14.51
C SER A 128 -10.02 4.87 14.37
N ALA A 129 -9.04 5.28 15.16
CA ALA A 129 -8.39 6.59 15.03
C ALA A 129 -7.17 6.56 14.12
N LEU A 130 -6.67 5.38 13.80
CA LEU A 130 -5.49 5.20 12.93
C LEU A 130 -5.96 5.08 11.48
N LYS A 131 -5.35 5.86 10.61
CA LYS A 131 -5.61 5.77 9.16
C LYS A 131 -4.77 4.66 8.55
N PRO A 132 -5.24 4.01 7.47
CA PRO A 132 -4.42 3.08 6.71
C PRO A 132 -3.15 3.75 6.25
N LEU A 133 -2.02 3.02 6.30
CA LEU A 133 -0.75 3.51 5.80
C LEU A 133 -0.11 2.50 4.85
N TYR A 134 0.58 3.00 3.83
CA TYR A 134 1.37 2.19 2.93
C TYR A 134 2.85 2.32 3.31
N THR A 135 3.52 1.19 3.49
CA THR A 135 4.93 1.13 3.87
C THR A 135 5.63 -0.01 3.16
N ALA A 136 6.91 -0.22 3.45
CA ALA A 136 7.71 -1.30 2.88
C ALA A 136 8.31 -2.20 3.96
N ALA A 137 8.70 -3.40 3.54
CA ALA A 137 9.54 -4.31 4.30
C ALA A 137 10.57 -4.95 3.36
N THR A 138 11.83 -4.97 3.79
CA THR A 138 12.95 -5.52 3.05
C THR A 138 13.39 -6.85 3.64
N PHE A 139 13.48 -7.88 2.79
CA PHE A 139 13.89 -9.23 3.14
C PHE A 139 15.23 -9.57 2.49
N ALA A 140 16.12 -10.19 3.26
CA ALA A 140 17.33 -10.78 2.77
C ALA A 140 17.26 -12.30 2.87
N PHE A 141 17.73 -12.99 1.82
CA PHE A 141 17.76 -14.44 1.73
C PHE A 141 19.17 -14.89 1.40
N SER A 142 19.73 -15.70 2.24
CA SER A 142 21.03 -16.37 2.03
C SER A 142 21.00 -17.75 2.68
N ASN A 143 21.68 -18.71 2.07
CA ASN A 143 21.99 -19.98 2.70
C ASN A 143 23.40 -20.02 3.30
N ASN A 144 24.17 -18.96 3.10
CA ASN A 144 25.45 -18.82 3.75
C ASN A 144 25.25 -18.32 5.19
N PRO A 145 25.58 -19.10 6.22
CA PRO A 145 25.40 -18.68 7.61
C PRO A 145 26.32 -17.50 8.01
N ALA A 146 27.37 -17.23 7.22
CA ALA A 146 28.26 -16.09 7.41
C ALA A 146 27.87 -14.86 6.60
N ALA A 147 26.72 -14.86 5.88
CA ALA A 147 26.27 -13.72 5.11
C ALA A 147 25.87 -12.55 6.01
N ASP A 148 26.30 -11.36 5.63
CA ASP A 148 25.85 -10.13 6.23
C ASP A 148 24.44 -9.78 5.68
N LEU A 149 23.41 -10.20 6.40
CA LEU A 149 22.02 -9.98 5.98
C LEU A 149 21.64 -8.50 5.98
N GLU A 150 22.31 -7.68 6.78
CA GLU A 150 22.05 -6.22 6.80
C GLU A 150 22.59 -5.57 5.54
N ALA A 151 23.83 -5.92 5.14
CA ALA A 151 24.40 -5.48 3.88
C ALA A 151 23.54 -5.93 2.68
N LEU A 152 23.01 -7.17 2.72
CA LEU A 152 22.11 -7.66 1.68
C LEU A 152 20.81 -6.86 1.61
N ARG A 153 20.19 -6.51 2.73
CA ARG A 153 19.01 -5.64 2.75
C ARG A 153 19.31 -4.29 2.13
N GLY A 154 20.49 -3.74 2.34
CA GLY A 154 20.90 -2.45 1.79
C GLY A 154 20.73 -2.34 0.27
N HIS A 155 20.82 -3.45 -0.48
CA HIS A 155 20.57 -3.44 -1.93
C HIS A 155 19.11 -3.16 -2.31
N CYS A 156 18.15 -3.43 -1.41
CA CYS A 156 16.71 -3.28 -1.67
C CYS A 156 16.01 -2.25 -0.78
N THR A 157 16.70 -1.67 0.20
CA THR A 157 16.12 -0.67 1.10
C THR A 157 15.79 0.60 0.34
N ILE A 158 14.56 1.08 0.50
CA ILE A 158 14.08 2.33 -0.09
C ILE A 158 14.03 3.40 1.00
N ALA A 159 15.02 4.29 1.01
CA ALA A 159 15.16 5.32 2.04
C ALA A 159 13.97 6.31 2.06
N ASP A 160 13.45 6.67 0.89
CA ASP A 160 12.29 7.56 0.73
C ASP A 160 11.23 6.88 -0.12
N LEU A 161 10.35 6.11 0.52
CA LEU A 161 9.26 5.42 -0.15
C LEU A 161 8.24 6.40 -0.77
N PRO A 162 7.84 7.50 -0.13
CA PRO A 162 6.99 8.50 -0.77
C PRO A 162 7.54 9.00 -2.11
N ALA A 163 8.81 9.39 -2.16
CA ALA A 163 9.44 9.86 -3.39
C ALA A 163 9.57 8.75 -4.44
N PHE A 164 9.92 7.52 -4.03
CA PHE A 164 9.99 6.35 -4.90
C PHE A 164 8.64 6.09 -5.58
N VAL A 165 7.55 6.08 -4.82
CA VAL A 165 6.20 5.84 -5.33
C VAL A 165 5.77 6.97 -6.27
N ALA A 166 6.01 8.24 -5.91
CA ALA A 166 5.67 9.37 -6.75
C ALA A 166 6.41 9.29 -8.11
N LYS A 167 7.69 8.92 -8.09
CA LYS A 167 8.49 8.71 -9.30
C LYS A 167 7.94 7.56 -10.15
N ALA A 168 7.65 6.40 -9.55
CA ALA A 168 7.11 5.25 -10.26
C ALA A 168 5.77 5.57 -10.96
N GLN A 169 4.89 6.32 -10.30
CA GLN A 169 3.63 6.78 -10.88
C GLN A 169 3.84 7.76 -12.04
N ALA A 170 4.77 8.71 -11.88
CA ALA A 170 5.10 9.65 -12.95
C ALA A 170 5.69 8.95 -14.18
N ASP A 171 6.56 7.97 -13.97
CA ASP A 171 7.16 7.16 -15.05
C ASP A 171 6.10 6.29 -15.75
N ALA A 172 5.18 5.69 -15.01
CA ALA A 172 4.06 4.94 -15.56
C ALA A 172 3.10 5.83 -16.40
N TYR A 173 2.86 7.06 -15.94
CA TYR A 173 2.09 8.04 -16.71
C TYR A 173 2.79 8.43 -18.02
N LYS A 174 4.08 8.77 -17.97
CA LYS A 174 4.87 9.12 -19.16
C LYS A 174 4.91 7.99 -20.20
N LYS A 175 4.90 6.74 -19.75
CA LYS A 175 4.88 5.55 -20.61
C LYS A 175 3.48 5.19 -21.13
N GLY A 176 2.44 5.95 -20.78
CA GLY A 176 1.05 5.68 -21.16
C GLY A 176 0.40 4.51 -20.41
N ASN A 177 1.09 3.93 -19.43
CA ASN A 177 0.57 2.83 -18.59
C ASN A 177 -0.45 3.31 -17.55
N LEU A 178 -0.51 4.62 -17.30
CA LEU A 178 -1.53 5.28 -16.47
C LEU A 178 -2.06 6.51 -17.22
N ASN A 179 -3.37 6.66 -17.28
CA ASN A 179 -3.98 7.90 -17.76
C ASN A 179 -4.18 8.91 -16.60
N LYS A 180 -4.45 10.19 -16.94
CA LYS A 180 -4.62 11.26 -15.95
C LYS A 180 -5.70 10.94 -14.91
N GLY A 181 -6.83 10.36 -15.33
CA GLY A 181 -7.91 9.99 -14.43
C GLY A 181 -7.54 8.83 -13.49
N GLN A 182 -6.70 7.89 -13.94
CA GLN A 182 -6.16 6.83 -13.09
C GLN A 182 -5.16 7.38 -12.07
N MET A 183 -4.29 8.32 -12.49
CA MET A 183 -3.39 9.02 -11.56
C MET A 183 -4.16 9.76 -10.48
N GLU A 184 -5.21 10.48 -10.81
CA GLU A 184 -6.02 11.21 -9.83
C GLU A 184 -6.79 10.27 -8.90
N ARG A 185 -7.36 9.17 -9.41
CA ARG A 185 -7.97 8.13 -8.57
C ARG A 185 -6.96 7.49 -7.63
N ASN A 186 -5.76 7.16 -8.10
CA ASN A 186 -4.69 6.61 -7.27
C ASN A 186 -4.21 7.60 -6.19
N ARG A 187 -4.27 8.89 -6.48
CA ARG A 187 -4.00 9.94 -5.48
C ARG A 187 -5.09 10.05 -4.41
N MET A 188 -6.32 9.68 -4.74
CA MET A 188 -7.49 9.91 -3.87
C MET A 188 -7.95 8.67 -3.10
N GLN A 189 -7.71 7.46 -3.59
CA GLN A 189 -8.46 6.30 -3.11
C GLN A 189 -7.66 5.08 -2.71
N ASN A 190 -6.39 4.90 -3.12
CA ASN A 190 -5.70 3.62 -2.89
C ASN A 190 -4.19 3.78 -2.72
N PRO A 191 -3.56 2.77 -2.08
CA PRO A 191 -2.12 2.63 -2.18
C PRO A 191 -1.72 2.67 -3.66
N PRO A 192 -0.57 3.26 -3.97
CA PRO A 192 -0.15 3.42 -5.35
C PRO A 192 -0.05 2.05 -6.01
N VAL A 193 -0.87 1.84 -7.03
CA VAL A 193 -0.65 0.71 -7.92
C VAL A 193 0.66 0.99 -8.66
N ILE A 194 1.71 0.34 -8.23
CA ILE A 194 2.98 0.31 -8.96
C ILE A 194 2.81 -0.82 -9.95
N PRO A 195 2.66 -0.52 -11.27
CA PRO A 195 2.56 -1.59 -12.24
C PRO A 195 3.85 -2.41 -12.19
N LEU A 196 3.71 -3.68 -11.87
CA LEU A 196 4.79 -4.64 -12.03
C LEU A 196 5.22 -4.55 -13.50
N LYS A 197 6.53 -4.38 -13.75
CA LYS A 197 7.07 -4.57 -15.09
C LYS A 197 6.83 -6.03 -15.49
N ASN A 198 5.94 -6.25 -16.45
CA ASN A 198 5.94 -7.45 -17.27
C ASN A 198 7.14 -7.42 -18.20
#